data_939864b575e36b01ffee3f3e3c172688
#
_entry.id   939864b575e36b01ffee3f3e3c172688
#
_cell.length_a   1.000
_cell.length_b   1.000
_cell.length_c   1.000
_cell.angle_alpha   90.00
_cell.angle_beta   90.00
_cell.angle_gamma   90.00
#
_symmetry.space_group_name_H-M   'P 1'
#
loop_
_entity.id
_entity.type
_entity.pdbx_description
1 polymer ?
#
loop_
_entity_poly.entity_id
_entity_poly.type
_entity_poly.pdbx_seq_one_letter_code
_entity_poly.pdbx_strand_id
1 'polypeptide(L)'
;MAKEIKAVFGVDVDAVGGWLGSYGGEDSPSDIQRGMFAGEVGAPRLLNLFAKHDIRTTWFVPGHSIETFPKQMEMVVEAGHEMGAHGYSHENPVAMTPAQEEAVLVKSVELIEKVSGRRPRGYVAPWWEMSASTASLLLEHGFTYDHSQGYDDFTPFYARVGDSWTKIDYSRPAEDWMKPLVRGHEIDLVEIGANWYVDDLPPMMFIKGSPNSHGFVNPRDIEEMWRDQFDWVYAEMDYAVFAFTIHPDVSGRPQVLLMLDRLIRYISEHSGVTWTTMEEAADDFRRRRPLQTAPSTPA
;
A
#
# COMPACT_ATOMS: atom_id res chain seq x y z
N MET A 1 -26.44 -10.78 8.14
CA MET A 1 -25.82 -10.02 9.27
C MET A 1 -25.80 -8.55 8.91
N ALA A 2 -25.55 -7.62 9.85
CA ALA A 2 -25.36 -6.22 9.48
C ALA A 2 -24.07 -6.09 8.67
N LYS A 3 -24.06 -5.24 7.64
CA LYS A 3 -22.85 -4.97 6.84
C LYS A 3 -21.81 -4.24 7.68
N GLU A 4 -20.57 -4.63 7.59
CA GLU A 4 -19.41 -3.99 8.22
C GLU A 4 -18.27 -3.89 7.21
N ILE A 5 -18.34 -2.89 6.36
CA ILE A 5 -17.33 -2.64 5.34
C ILE A 5 -16.43 -1.49 5.80
N LYS A 6 -15.15 -1.74 5.87
CA LYS A 6 -14.13 -0.73 6.16
C LYS A 6 -13.55 -0.23 4.84
N ALA A 7 -13.79 1.03 4.52
CA ALA A 7 -13.14 1.67 3.39
C ALA A 7 -11.87 2.37 3.89
N VAL A 8 -10.76 2.16 3.22
CA VAL A 8 -9.46 2.72 3.60
C VAL A 8 -8.74 3.29 2.38
N PHE A 9 -8.01 4.37 2.56
CA PHE A 9 -7.03 4.84 1.59
C PHE A 9 -5.62 4.61 2.13
N GLY A 10 -4.79 3.90 1.34
CA GLY A 10 -3.34 3.98 1.38
C GLY A 10 -2.88 5.09 0.43
N VAL A 11 -2.14 6.04 0.94
CA VAL A 11 -1.58 7.15 0.17
C VAL A 11 -0.07 6.95 0.09
N ASP A 12 0.42 6.50 -1.05
CA ASP A 12 1.84 6.24 -1.26
C ASP A 12 2.51 7.53 -1.78
N VAL A 13 3.37 8.13 -0.94
CA VAL A 13 4.02 9.42 -1.25
C VAL A 13 5.36 9.18 -1.93
N ASP A 14 5.35 8.52 -3.07
CA ASP A 14 6.57 8.19 -3.83
C ASP A 14 7.36 9.42 -4.22
N ALA A 15 6.67 10.39 -4.77
CA ALA A 15 7.22 11.71 -5.07
C ALA A 15 8.59 11.60 -5.80
N VAL A 16 9.60 12.33 -5.34
CA VAL A 16 10.95 12.28 -5.96
C VAL A 16 11.58 10.89 -5.80
N GLY A 17 11.33 10.19 -4.68
CA GLY A 17 11.83 8.84 -4.44
C GLY A 17 11.45 7.85 -5.54
N GLY A 18 10.20 7.88 -6.01
CA GLY A 18 9.74 7.05 -7.12
C GLY A 18 10.54 7.25 -8.42
N TRP A 19 10.92 8.49 -8.73
CA TRP A 19 11.74 8.80 -9.90
C TRP A 19 13.21 8.36 -9.75
N LEU A 20 13.72 8.31 -8.53
CA LEU A 20 15.07 7.83 -8.26
C LEU A 20 15.15 6.31 -8.24
N GLY A 21 14.20 5.64 -7.59
CA GLY A 21 14.27 4.22 -7.31
C GLY A 21 13.60 3.32 -8.35
N SER A 22 12.56 3.79 -9.06
CA SER A 22 11.69 2.88 -9.78
C SER A 22 11.22 3.31 -11.16
N TYR A 23 10.86 4.57 -11.33
CA TYR A 23 10.19 5.01 -12.57
C TYR A 23 11.16 5.28 -13.73
N GLY A 24 12.45 5.44 -13.43
CA GLY A 24 13.44 5.95 -14.37
C GLY A 24 13.18 7.42 -14.66
N GLY A 25 14.22 8.20 -14.79
CA GLY A 25 14.12 9.65 -14.98
C GLY A 25 14.96 10.44 -13.99
N GLU A 26 15.79 9.73 -13.23
CA GLU A 26 16.74 10.26 -12.25
C GLU A 26 17.67 11.32 -12.85
N ASP A 27 17.98 11.24 -14.14
CA ASP A 27 18.78 12.22 -14.89
C ASP A 27 17.95 13.35 -15.52
N SER A 28 16.62 13.37 -15.32
CA SER A 28 15.72 14.34 -15.93
C SER A 28 15.17 15.33 -14.90
N PRO A 29 15.64 16.60 -14.87
CA PRO A 29 15.05 17.61 -14.00
C PRO A 29 13.54 17.77 -14.16
N SER A 30 13.01 17.51 -15.36
CA SER A 30 11.56 17.58 -15.62
C SER A 30 10.79 16.44 -14.97
N ASP A 31 11.36 15.24 -14.90
CA ASP A 31 10.73 14.09 -14.24
C ASP A 31 10.87 14.22 -12.71
N ILE A 32 11.99 14.68 -12.21
CA ILE A 32 12.17 15.04 -10.78
C ILE A 32 11.13 16.09 -10.34
N GLN A 33 10.84 17.11 -11.16
CA GLN A 33 9.78 18.08 -10.84
C GLN A 33 8.38 17.49 -10.80
N ARG A 34 8.14 16.37 -11.48
CA ARG A 34 6.87 15.64 -11.33
C ARG A 34 6.74 15.03 -9.92
N GLY A 35 7.84 14.51 -9.38
CA GLY A 35 7.91 14.07 -7.99
C GLY A 35 7.76 15.24 -7.01
N MET A 36 8.34 16.40 -7.29
CA MET A 36 8.15 17.59 -6.47
C MET A 36 6.68 18.06 -6.46
N PHE A 37 5.97 17.95 -7.58
CA PHE A 37 4.53 18.21 -7.61
C PHE A 37 3.78 17.33 -6.60
N ALA A 38 4.12 16.06 -6.50
CA ALA A 38 3.47 15.13 -5.57
C ALA A 38 3.58 15.61 -4.12
N GLY A 39 4.80 15.93 -3.67
CA GLY A 39 5.03 16.41 -2.30
C GLY A 39 4.45 17.80 -2.05
N GLU A 40 4.76 18.78 -2.90
CA GLU A 40 4.46 20.19 -2.63
C GLU A 40 3.02 20.59 -2.97
N VAL A 41 2.39 19.92 -3.93
CA VAL A 41 1.06 20.29 -4.46
C VAL A 41 0.03 19.18 -4.27
N GLY A 42 0.39 17.94 -4.64
CA GLY A 42 -0.50 16.79 -4.60
C GLY A 42 -0.93 16.42 -3.19
N ALA A 43 0.03 16.25 -2.29
CA ALA A 43 -0.23 15.88 -0.91
C ALA A 43 -1.11 16.91 -0.18
N PRO A 44 -0.86 18.25 -0.21
CA PRO A 44 -1.76 19.22 0.37
C PRO A 44 -3.18 19.22 -0.21
N ARG A 45 -3.33 18.91 -1.50
CA ARG A 45 -4.65 18.81 -2.13
C ARG A 45 -5.44 17.60 -1.64
N LEU A 46 -4.76 16.46 -1.45
CA LEU A 46 -5.38 15.26 -0.88
C LEU A 46 -5.76 15.48 0.59
N LEU A 47 -4.90 16.10 1.39
CA LEU A 47 -5.23 16.49 2.77
C LEU A 47 -6.50 17.36 2.84
N ASN A 48 -6.62 18.33 1.95
CA ASN A 48 -7.83 19.17 1.87
C ASN A 48 -9.07 18.37 1.45
N LEU A 49 -8.92 17.39 0.57
CA LEU A 49 -10.01 16.49 0.17
C LEU A 49 -10.47 15.65 1.35
N PHE A 50 -9.56 15.03 2.07
CA PHE A 50 -9.89 14.18 3.22
C PHE A 50 -10.49 14.99 4.36
N ALA A 51 -9.98 16.18 4.65
CA ALA A 51 -10.55 17.10 5.63
C ALA A 51 -12.00 17.52 5.27
N LYS A 52 -12.29 17.75 3.98
CA LYS A 52 -13.65 18.06 3.49
C LYS A 52 -14.66 16.97 3.83
N HIS A 53 -14.22 15.71 3.85
CA HIS A 53 -15.07 14.53 4.12
C HIS A 53 -14.94 14.00 5.55
N ASP A 54 -14.14 14.64 6.40
CA ASP A 54 -13.86 14.21 7.78
C ASP A 54 -13.38 12.74 7.86
N ILE A 55 -12.48 12.35 6.96
CA ILE A 55 -11.92 10.99 6.93
C ILE A 55 -10.43 10.99 7.26
N ARG A 56 -10.02 9.99 8.05
CA ARG A 56 -8.60 9.69 8.28
C ARG A 56 -8.16 8.57 7.34
N THR A 57 -6.92 8.64 6.92
CA THR A 57 -6.31 7.72 5.95
C THR A 57 -4.93 7.30 6.41
N THR A 58 -4.33 6.31 5.76
CA THR A 58 -2.96 5.88 6.01
C THR A 58 -2.05 6.41 4.91
N TRP A 59 -0.93 7.03 5.29
CA TRP A 59 0.08 7.56 4.38
C TRP A 59 1.34 6.71 4.49
N PHE A 60 1.68 6.02 3.43
CA PHE A 60 2.92 5.26 3.32
C PHE A 60 3.99 6.15 2.68
N VAL A 61 5.03 6.43 3.45
CA VAL A 61 5.95 7.51 3.09
C VAL A 61 7.37 6.98 3.00
N PRO A 62 8.00 7.06 1.81
CA PRO A 62 9.43 6.83 1.68
C PRO A 62 10.24 7.79 2.55
N GLY A 63 11.34 7.31 3.13
CA GLY A 63 12.21 8.17 3.94
C GLY A 63 12.69 9.41 3.19
N HIS A 64 12.97 9.28 1.88
CA HIS A 64 13.33 10.38 0.99
C HIS A 64 12.25 11.48 0.95
N SER A 65 10.98 11.07 0.89
CA SER A 65 9.86 12.02 0.87
C SER A 65 9.73 12.77 2.20
N ILE A 66 10.01 12.12 3.34
CA ILE A 66 10.05 12.78 4.65
C ILE A 66 11.15 13.85 4.70
N GLU A 67 12.35 13.53 4.23
CA GLU A 67 13.49 14.47 4.27
C GLU A 67 13.37 15.60 3.23
N THR A 68 12.70 15.33 2.10
CA THR A 68 12.53 16.32 1.01
C THR A 68 11.35 17.27 1.27
N PHE A 69 10.26 16.77 1.88
CA PHE A 69 9.01 17.52 2.09
C PHE A 69 8.59 17.56 3.57
N PRO A 70 9.47 17.95 4.50
CA PRO A 70 9.20 17.85 5.94
C PRO A 70 7.91 18.58 6.35
N LYS A 71 7.64 19.76 5.79
CA LYS A 71 6.43 20.53 6.10
C LYS A 71 5.15 19.81 5.71
N GLN A 72 5.14 19.16 4.54
CA GLN A 72 3.98 18.44 4.06
C GLN A 72 3.75 17.17 4.89
N MET A 73 4.81 16.52 5.33
CA MET A 73 4.71 15.35 6.21
C MET A 73 4.26 15.73 7.63
N GLU A 74 4.70 16.89 8.14
CA GLU A 74 4.14 17.47 9.38
C GLU A 74 2.62 17.71 9.24
N MET A 75 2.15 18.26 8.09
CA MET A 75 0.72 18.46 7.84
C MET A 75 -0.07 17.13 7.85
N VAL A 76 0.50 16.03 7.36
CA VAL A 76 -0.13 14.70 7.43
C VAL A 76 -0.36 14.28 8.89
N VAL A 77 0.65 14.46 9.73
CA VAL A 77 0.61 14.14 11.16
C VAL A 77 -0.39 15.04 11.90
N GLU A 78 -0.33 16.36 11.65
CA GLU A 78 -1.23 17.35 12.28
C GLU A 78 -2.70 17.12 11.92
N ALA A 79 -2.98 16.60 10.72
CA ALA A 79 -4.31 16.21 10.30
C ALA A 79 -4.81 14.89 10.92
N GLY A 80 -3.97 14.21 11.71
CA GLY A 80 -4.34 12.98 12.44
C GLY A 80 -4.35 11.73 11.57
N HIS A 81 -3.71 11.77 10.39
CA HIS A 81 -3.53 10.58 9.56
C HIS A 81 -2.47 9.64 10.13
N GLU A 82 -2.59 8.37 9.79
CA GLU A 82 -1.57 7.37 10.09
C GLU A 82 -0.39 7.50 9.14
N MET A 83 0.84 7.26 9.63
CA MET A 83 2.03 7.12 8.80
C MET A 83 2.58 5.69 8.85
N GLY A 84 2.76 5.08 7.67
CA GLY A 84 3.42 3.80 7.45
C GLY A 84 4.73 3.94 6.66
N ALA A 85 5.53 2.89 6.63
CA ALA A 85 6.81 2.86 5.92
C ALA A 85 6.66 2.38 4.48
N HIS A 86 7.51 2.94 3.57
CA HIS A 86 7.50 2.64 2.13
C HIS A 86 8.92 2.69 1.52
N GLY A 87 9.87 1.99 2.14
CA GLY A 87 11.27 2.11 1.74
C GLY A 87 11.86 3.50 2.01
N TYR A 88 13.02 3.79 1.43
CA TYR A 88 13.67 5.11 1.53
C TYR A 88 13.54 5.91 0.23
N SER A 89 14.00 5.39 -0.92
CA SER A 89 13.87 6.00 -2.24
C SER A 89 13.05 5.12 -3.20
N HIS A 90 12.05 4.41 -2.68
CA HIS A 90 11.20 3.49 -3.44
C HIS A 90 12.00 2.35 -4.09
N GLU A 91 12.97 1.80 -3.35
CA GLU A 91 13.80 0.68 -3.78
C GLU A 91 12.98 -0.61 -3.87
N ASN A 92 13.24 -1.44 -4.90
CA ASN A 92 12.61 -2.74 -5.00
C ASN A 92 13.25 -3.75 -4.02
N PRO A 93 12.52 -4.27 -3.02
CA PRO A 93 13.06 -5.21 -2.04
C PRO A 93 13.68 -6.46 -2.66
N VAL A 94 13.15 -6.95 -3.78
CA VAL A 94 13.68 -8.14 -4.47
C VAL A 94 15.08 -7.92 -5.03
N ALA A 95 15.46 -6.68 -5.31
CA ALA A 95 16.78 -6.33 -5.83
C ALA A 95 17.83 -6.11 -4.74
N MET A 96 17.41 -5.98 -3.48
CA MET A 96 18.30 -5.71 -2.35
C MET A 96 18.84 -7.00 -1.71
N THR A 97 20.00 -6.89 -1.09
CA THR A 97 20.45 -7.90 -0.12
C THR A 97 19.65 -7.73 1.18
N PRO A 98 19.48 -8.79 2.02
CA PRO A 98 18.79 -8.65 3.30
C PRO A 98 19.33 -7.53 4.19
N ALA A 99 20.65 -7.33 4.21
CA ALA A 99 21.28 -6.25 4.98
C ALA A 99 20.96 -4.85 4.44
N GLN A 100 20.78 -4.70 3.12
CA GLN A 100 20.35 -3.43 2.53
C GLN A 100 18.87 -3.16 2.83
N GLU A 101 18.03 -4.19 2.70
CA GLU A 101 16.60 -4.11 3.00
C GLU A 101 16.37 -3.71 4.47
N GLU A 102 17.06 -4.35 5.41
CA GLU A 102 17.02 -4.01 6.82
C GLU A 102 17.48 -2.57 7.08
N ALA A 103 18.60 -2.14 6.47
CA ALA A 103 19.11 -0.78 6.65
C ALA A 103 18.13 0.28 6.14
N VAL A 104 17.47 0.03 5.01
CA VAL A 104 16.41 0.90 4.45
C VAL A 104 15.23 0.96 5.40
N LEU A 105 14.78 -0.19 5.91
CA LEU A 105 13.65 -0.28 6.84
C LEU A 105 13.93 0.48 8.14
N VAL A 106 15.10 0.27 8.75
CA VAL A 106 15.52 0.96 9.99
C VAL A 106 15.54 2.47 9.78
N LYS A 107 16.15 2.95 8.68
CA LYS A 107 16.20 4.39 8.38
C LYS A 107 14.82 4.98 8.20
N SER A 108 13.91 4.28 7.52
CA SER A 108 12.54 4.73 7.31
C SER A 108 11.77 4.83 8.64
N VAL A 109 11.92 3.82 9.50
CA VAL A 109 11.33 3.82 10.86
C VAL A 109 11.82 5.02 11.67
N GLU A 110 13.13 5.28 11.72
CA GLU A 110 13.71 6.42 12.44
C GLU A 110 13.12 7.77 11.98
N LEU A 111 12.97 7.94 10.67
CA LEU A 111 12.43 9.16 10.08
C LEU A 111 10.94 9.35 10.39
N ILE A 112 10.14 8.29 10.28
CA ILE A 112 8.72 8.34 10.61
C ILE A 112 8.52 8.61 12.10
N GLU A 113 9.27 7.92 12.97
CA GLU A 113 9.19 8.14 14.41
C GLU A 113 9.57 9.57 14.79
N LYS A 114 10.57 10.14 14.12
CA LYS A 114 11.00 11.51 14.33
C LYS A 114 9.93 12.54 13.97
N VAL A 115 9.21 12.36 12.85
CA VAL A 115 8.20 13.33 12.39
C VAL A 115 6.84 13.13 13.05
N SER A 116 6.44 11.88 13.31
CA SER A 116 5.10 11.54 13.85
C SER A 116 5.06 11.40 15.37
N GLY A 117 6.22 11.22 16.01
CA GLY A 117 6.31 10.85 17.43
C GLY A 117 5.87 9.41 17.72
N ARG A 118 5.58 8.61 16.69
CA ARG A 118 5.12 7.22 16.80
C ARG A 118 5.93 6.31 15.89
N ARG A 119 6.24 5.11 16.38
CA ARG A 119 6.79 4.06 15.55
C ARG A 119 5.72 3.59 14.53
N PRO A 120 6.05 3.45 13.23
CA PRO A 120 5.10 2.95 12.25
C PRO A 120 4.74 1.49 12.57
N ARG A 121 3.49 1.13 12.34
CA ARG A 121 2.99 -0.25 12.50
C ARG A 121 2.67 -0.90 11.15
N GLY A 122 2.54 -0.11 10.11
CA GLY A 122 2.22 -0.53 8.76
C GLY A 122 3.35 -0.31 7.77
N TYR A 123 3.41 -1.21 6.80
CA TYR A 123 4.35 -1.17 5.68
C TYR A 123 3.63 -1.40 4.35
N VAL A 124 4.17 -0.80 3.31
CA VAL A 124 3.89 -1.14 1.91
C VAL A 124 5.22 -1.29 1.18
N ALA A 125 5.43 -2.39 0.51
CA ALA A 125 6.61 -2.59 -0.30
C ALA A 125 6.52 -1.77 -1.60
N PRO A 126 7.56 -1.03 -1.99
CA PRO A 126 7.62 -0.43 -3.31
C PRO A 126 7.29 -1.43 -4.42
N TRP A 127 6.42 -1.03 -5.37
CA TRP A 127 5.90 -1.91 -6.41
C TRP A 127 5.12 -3.13 -5.93
N TRP A 128 4.73 -3.18 -4.67
CA TRP A 128 4.20 -4.39 -4.04
C TRP A 128 5.10 -5.63 -4.24
N GLU A 129 6.39 -5.39 -4.35
CA GLU A 129 7.42 -6.42 -4.49
C GLU A 129 8.05 -6.74 -3.13
N MET A 130 7.91 -7.97 -2.68
CA MET A 130 8.51 -8.43 -1.43
C MET A 130 9.64 -9.43 -1.69
N SER A 131 10.73 -9.29 -0.97
CA SER A 131 11.79 -10.29 -0.92
C SER A 131 11.35 -11.49 -0.06
N ALA A 132 12.13 -12.56 -0.08
CA ALA A 132 11.92 -13.69 0.82
C ALA A 132 12.11 -13.31 2.31
N SER A 133 12.78 -12.19 2.59
CA SER A 133 13.10 -11.70 3.95
C SER A 133 12.11 -10.69 4.47
N THR A 134 11.37 -9.98 3.59
CA THR A 134 10.57 -8.82 3.95
C THR A 134 9.62 -9.08 5.12
N ALA A 135 8.79 -10.12 5.03
CA ALA A 135 7.80 -10.40 6.06
C ALA A 135 8.43 -10.72 7.44
N SER A 136 9.57 -11.42 7.45
CA SER A 136 10.31 -11.69 8.68
C SER A 136 10.94 -10.43 9.27
N LEU A 137 11.57 -9.60 8.43
CA LEU A 137 12.14 -8.32 8.86
C LEU A 137 11.07 -7.38 9.42
N LEU A 138 9.90 -7.29 8.79
CA LEU A 138 8.79 -6.50 9.29
C LEU A 138 8.39 -6.92 10.69
N LEU A 139 8.23 -8.22 10.92
CA LEU A 139 7.87 -8.77 12.21
C LEU A 139 8.95 -8.51 13.28
N GLU A 140 10.24 -8.72 12.94
CA GLU A 140 11.40 -8.47 13.80
C GLU A 140 11.50 -6.99 14.22
N HIS A 141 11.13 -6.08 13.32
CA HIS A 141 11.12 -4.64 13.56
C HIS A 141 9.80 -4.11 14.14
N GLY A 142 8.87 -4.99 14.52
CA GLY A 142 7.66 -4.64 15.28
C GLY A 142 6.51 -4.10 14.43
N PHE A 143 6.54 -4.30 13.13
CA PHE A 143 5.39 -4.05 12.27
C PHE A 143 4.28 -5.04 12.56
N THR A 144 3.05 -4.61 12.42
CA THR A 144 1.87 -5.43 12.75
C THR A 144 0.99 -5.72 11.55
N TYR A 145 1.14 -4.94 10.49
CA TYR A 145 0.47 -5.19 9.22
C TYR A 145 1.32 -4.74 8.03
N ASP A 146 0.99 -5.32 6.89
CA ASP A 146 1.51 -5.01 5.56
C ASP A 146 0.36 -4.84 4.56
N HIS A 147 0.61 -4.15 3.46
CA HIS A 147 -0.32 -3.98 2.36
C HIS A 147 0.40 -4.19 1.02
N SER A 148 1.04 -5.37 0.87
CA SER A 148 1.84 -5.65 -0.33
C SER A 148 1.43 -6.92 -1.06
N GLN A 149 0.64 -7.80 -0.45
CA GLN A 149 0.27 -9.09 -1.02
C GLN A 149 -1.21 -9.16 -1.41
N GLY A 150 -1.48 -9.68 -2.60
CA GLY A 150 -2.82 -9.79 -3.17
C GLY A 150 -3.37 -11.22 -3.17
N TYR A 151 -3.25 -11.95 -2.05
CA TYR A 151 -3.82 -13.29 -1.94
C TYR A 151 -5.37 -13.26 -1.84
N ASP A 152 -5.90 -12.29 -1.10
CA ASP A 152 -7.33 -11.98 -1.01
C ASP A 152 -7.47 -10.46 -1.17
N ASP A 153 -8.41 -10.01 -1.98
CA ASP A 153 -8.55 -8.60 -2.34
C ASP A 153 -9.36 -7.79 -1.31
N PHE A 154 -10.27 -8.44 -0.56
CA PHE A 154 -11.20 -7.72 0.33
C PHE A 154 -11.27 -8.30 1.75
N THR A 155 -10.68 -9.46 2.01
CA THR A 155 -10.60 -10.04 3.34
C THR A 155 -9.15 -10.03 3.82
N PRO A 156 -8.79 -9.28 4.88
CA PRO A 156 -7.43 -9.36 5.43
C PRO A 156 -7.07 -10.79 5.83
N PHE A 157 -5.80 -11.13 5.76
CA PHE A 157 -5.28 -12.45 6.08
C PHE A 157 -3.96 -12.34 6.83
N TYR A 158 -3.40 -13.43 7.31
CA TYR A 158 -2.06 -13.44 7.89
C TYR A 158 -1.01 -13.75 6.82
N ALA A 159 0.05 -12.95 6.82
CA ALA A 159 1.22 -13.17 5.99
C ALA A 159 1.81 -14.56 6.22
N ARG A 160 2.50 -15.09 5.21
CA ARG A 160 3.09 -16.43 5.28
C ARG A 160 4.57 -16.37 4.98
N VAL A 161 5.32 -17.21 5.66
CA VAL A 161 6.74 -17.44 5.38
C VAL A 161 6.99 -18.91 5.03
N GLY A 162 8.01 -19.14 4.21
CA GLY A 162 8.38 -20.50 3.81
C GLY A 162 7.55 -21.09 2.68
N ASP A 163 6.73 -20.31 2.00
CA ASP A 163 6.14 -20.71 0.72
C ASP A 163 7.25 -20.99 -0.29
N SER A 164 7.15 -22.09 -1.03
CA SER A 164 8.14 -22.46 -2.01
C SER A 164 7.53 -22.95 -3.31
N TRP A 165 8.17 -22.62 -4.41
CA TRP A 165 7.76 -23.04 -5.75
C TRP A 165 9.00 -23.35 -6.60
N THR A 166 8.80 -24.11 -7.65
CA THR A 166 9.87 -24.48 -8.57
C THR A 166 9.75 -23.69 -9.86
N LYS A 167 10.79 -22.95 -10.21
CA LYS A 167 10.87 -22.24 -11.49
C LYS A 167 10.93 -23.22 -12.66
N ILE A 168 10.26 -22.88 -13.76
CA ILE A 168 10.39 -23.62 -15.00
C ILE A 168 11.81 -23.45 -15.56
N ASP A 169 12.44 -24.55 -15.92
CA ASP A 169 13.76 -24.59 -16.56
C ASP A 169 13.69 -25.50 -17.79
N TYR A 170 13.54 -24.92 -18.96
CA TYR A 170 13.43 -25.66 -20.21
C TYR A 170 14.73 -26.40 -20.62
N SER A 171 15.84 -26.18 -19.94
CA SER A 171 17.08 -26.94 -20.15
C SER A 171 17.10 -28.29 -19.41
N ARG A 172 16.09 -28.55 -18.55
CA ARG A 172 15.98 -29.75 -17.73
C ARG A 172 14.76 -30.60 -18.11
N PRO A 173 14.73 -31.87 -17.75
CA PRO A 173 13.52 -32.71 -17.88
C PRO A 173 12.32 -32.07 -17.17
N ALA A 174 11.15 -32.20 -17.76
CA ALA A 174 9.94 -31.55 -17.26
C ALA A 174 9.55 -32.00 -15.83
N GLU A 175 9.81 -33.25 -15.47
CA GLU A 175 9.59 -33.78 -14.13
C GLU A 175 10.39 -33.08 -13.02
N ASP A 176 11.47 -32.39 -13.37
CA ASP A 176 12.27 -31.63 -12.40
C ASP A 176 11.56 -30.35 -11.93
N TRP A 177 10.73 -29.76 -12.77
CA TRP A 177 10.04 -28.49 -12.49
C TRP A 177 8.51 -28.58 -12.46
N MET A 178 7.89 -29.68 -12.88
CA MET A 178 6.45 -29.89 -12.74
C MET A 178 6.11 -30.23 -11.27
N LYS A 179 6.20 -29.23 -10.41
CA LYS A 179 5.92 -29.38 -8.96
C LYS A 179 4.93 -28.32 -8.52
N PRO A 180 3.95 -28.67 -7.66
CA PRO A 180 3.03 -27.68 -7.11
C PRO A 180 3.74 -26.75 -6.14
N LEU A 181 3.14 -25.59 -5.88
CA LEU A 181 3.50 -24.72 -4.77
C LEU A 181 3.34 -25.47 -3.43
N VAL A 182 4.34 -25.36 -2.58
CA VAL A 182 4.28 -25.85 -1.20
C VAL A 182 4.07 -24.66 -0.27
N ARG A 183 2.98 -24.70 0.50
CA ARG A 183 2.65 -23.63 1.43
C ARG A 183 3.49 -23.73 2.71
N GLY A 184 4.02 -22.60 3.16
CA GLY A 184 4.67 -22.44 4.45
C GLY A 184 3.66 -22.28 5.59
N HIS A 185 3.91 -21.38 6.51
CA HIS A 185 3.06 -21.14 7.68
C HIS A 185 2.74 -19.65 7.85
N GLU A 186 1.61 -19.39 8.48
CA GLU A 186 1.18 -18.03 8.84
C GLU A 186 2.04 -17.47 9.98
N ILE A 187 2.27 -16.17 9.95
CA ILE A 187 2.98 -15.39 10.98
C ILE A 187 2.09 -14.27 11.49
N ASP A 188 2.41 -13.65 12.64
CA ASP A 188 1.61 -12.60 13.24
C ASP A 188 1.80 -11.21 12.59
N LEU A 189 1.70 -11.19 11.26
CA LEU A 189 1.68 -10.00 10.41
C LEU A 189 0.39 -10.05 9.59
N VAL A 190 -0.47 -9.04 9.75
CA VAL A 190 -1.72 -8.96 8.99
C VAL A 190 -1.44 -8.39 7.61
N GLU A 191 -1.95 -9.04 6.58
CA GLU A 191 -2.00 -8.49 5.21
C GLU A 191 -3.36 -7.85 4.97
N ILE A 192 -3.36 -6.59 4.58
CA ILE A 192 -4.52 -5.95 3.95
C ILE A 192 -4.32 -6.10 2.44
N GLY A 193 -5.24 -6.76 1.76
CA GLY A 193 -5.05 -7.16 0.37
C GLY A 193 -4.66 -5.99 -0.54
N ALA A 194 -3.53 -6.14 -1.23
CA ALA A 194 -3.09 -5.25 -2.30
C ALA A 194 -3.79 -5.63 -3.60
N ASN A 195 -4.40 -4.66 -4.27
CA ASN A 195 -5.19 -4.92 -5.46
C ASN A 195 -4.89 -3.91 -6.57
N TRP A 196 -4.17 -4.33 -7.60
CA TRP A 196 -3.82 -3.51 -8.76
C TRP A 196 -5.02 -2.87 -9.48
N TYR A 197 -6.23 -3.42 -9.31
CA TYR A 197 -7.44 -2.88 -9.94
C TYR A 197 -8.05 -1.71 -9.17
N VAL A 198 -7.55 -1.41 -7.97
CA VAL A 198 -7.94 -0.24 -7.17
C VAL A 198 -6.74 0.65 -6.82
N ASP A 199 -5.71 0.60 -7.66
CA ASP A 199 -4.54 1.47 -7.66
C ASP A 199 -4.66 2.53 -8.76
N ASP A 200 -4.38 3.79 -8.43
CA ASP A 200 -4.50 4.91 -9.36
C ASP A 200 -3.31 5.03 -10.33
N LEU A 201 -2.14 4.49 -9.97
CA LEU A 201 -0.89 4.71 -10.71
C LEU A 201 -0.87 4.02 -12.07
N PRO A 202 -1.14 2.70 -12.19
CA PRO A 202 -1.03 2.02 -13.48
C PRO A 202 -1.88 2.63 -14.59
N PRO A 203 -3.17 2.97 -14.35
CA PRO A 203 -4.01 3.53 -15.41
C PRO A 203 -3.80 5.03 -15.66
N MET A 204 -3.39 5.80 -14.65
CA MET A 204 -3.47 7.27 -14.74
C MET A 204 -2.13 7.99 -14.68
N MET A 205 -1.01 7.30 -14.42
CA MET A 205 0.32 7.89 -14.44
C MET A 205 1.08 7.50 -15.70
N PHE A 206 1.52 8.51 -16.47
CA PHE A 206 2.40 8.29 -17.62
C PHE A 206 3.86 8.21 -17.17
N ILE A 207 4.49 7.06 -17.37
CA ILE A 207 5.92 6.82 -17.12
C ILE A 207 6.55 6.38 -18.46
N LYS A 208 7.50 7.18 -18.98
CA LYS A 208 8.10 6.97 -20.32
C LYS A 208 8.78 5.60 -20.47
N GLY A 209 9.44 5.13 -19.42
CA GLY A 209 10.19 3.87 -19.42
C GLY A 209 9.36 2.65 -19.05
N SER A 210 8.13 2.82 -18.59
CA SER A 210 7.29 1.71 -18.11
C SER A 210 6.18 1.39 -19.12
N PRO A 211 6.20 0.21 -19.77
CA PRO A 211 5.19 -0.17 -20.74
C PRO A 211 3.79 -0.38 -20.12
N ASN A 212 3.72 -0.53 -18.80
CA ASN A 212 2.47 -0.79 -18.08
C ASN A 212 1.84 0.48 -17.49
N SER A 213 2.50 1.63 -17.58
CA SER A 213 1.99 2.91 -17.09
C SER A 213 1.70 3.84 -18.26
N HIS A 214 0.58 3.59 -18.91
CA HIS A 214 0.18 4.33 -20.12
C HIS A 214 -0.27 5.76 -19.83
N GLY A 215 -0.83 5.99 -18.64
CA GLY A 215 -1.47 7.25 -18.29
C GLY A 215 -2.68 7.55 -19.21
N PHE A 216 -3.23 8.75 -19.07
CA PHE A 216 -4.28 9.28 -19.96
C PHE A 216 -5.62 8.52 -19.96
N VAL A 217 -5.84 7.56 -19.07
CA VAL A 217 -7.16 6.96 -18.88
C VAL A 217 -8.09 7.99 -18.26
N ASN A 218 -9.33 8.06 -18.76
CA ASN A 218 -10.32 8.96 -18.22
C ASN A 218 -10.65 8.56 -16.75
N PRO A 219 -10.50 9.45 -15.76
CA PRO A 219 -10.82 9.12 -14.38
C PRO A 219 -12.26 8.63 -14.14
N ARG A 220 -13.21 8.94 -15.04
CA ARG A 220 -14.58 8.41 -14.93
C ARG A 220 -14.68 6.92 -15.19
N ASP A 221 -13.85 6.39 -16.10
CA ASP A 221 -13.82 4.95 -16.39
C ASP A 221 -13.20 4.20 -15.21
N ILE A 222 -12.21 4.79 -14.54
CA ILE A 222 -11.63 4.26 -13.30
C ILE A 222 -12.62 4.35 -12.14
N GLU A 223 -13.34 5.45 -12.00
CA GLU A 223 -14.41 5.61 -11.00
C GLU A 223 -15.46 4.52 -11.15
N GLU A 224 -15.91 4.26 -12.38
CA GLU A 224 -16.90 3.21 -12.67
C GLU A 224 -16.37 1.83 -12.27
N MET A 225 -15.16 1.48 -12.67
CA MET A 225 -14.51 0.21 -12.30
C MET A 225 -14.36 0.05 -10.78
N TRP A 226 -13.98 1.09 -10.05
CA TRP A 226 -13.84 1.04 -8.60
C TRP A 226 -15.20 0.95 -7.89
N ARG A 227 -16.22 1.62 -8.41
CA ARG A 227 -17.59 1.51 -7.90
C ARG A 227 -18.17 0.12 -8.12
N ASP A 228 -17.97 -0.49 -9.29
CA ASP A 228 -18.47 -1.84 -9.58
C ASP A 228 -17.86 -2.87 -8.63
N GLN A 229 -16.55 -2.76 -8.31
CA GLN A 229 -15.92 -3.61 -7.32
C GLN A 229 -16.50 -3.38 -5.91
N PHE A 230 -16.70 -2.12 -5.52
CA PHE A 230 -17.31 -1.79 -4.24
C PHE A 230 -18.75 -2.30 -4.16
N ASP A 231 -19.54 -2.14 -5.20
CA ASP A 231 -20.93 -2.60 -5.26
C ASP A 231 -21.01 -4.12 -5.12
N TRP A 232 -20.11 -4.85 -5.77
CA TRP A 232 -20.01 -6.30 -5.61
C TRP A 232 -19.67 -6.68 -4.16
N VAL A 233 -18.67 -6.06 -3.56
CA VAL A 233 -18.29 -6.28 -2.16
C VAL A 233 -19.46 -5.98 -1.23
N TYR A 234 -20.12 -4.85 -1.45
CA TYR A 234 -21.27 -4.46 -0.62
C TYR A 234 -22.45 -5.42 -0.77
N ALA A 235 -22.69 -5.98 -1.96
CA ALA A 235 -23.74 -6.97 -2.18
C ALA A 235 -23.41 -8.31 -1.55
N GLU A 236 -22.21 -8.83 -1.75
CA GLU A 236 -21.86 -10.24 -1.51
C GLU A 236 -21.19 -10.49 -0.14
N MET A 237 -20.57 -9.48 0.49
CA MET A 237 -19.81 -9.67 1.72
C MET A 237 -20.49 -8.98 2.91
N ASP A 238 -20.53 -9.65 4.06
CA ASP A 238 -20.97 -9.04 5.33
C ASP A 238 -19.85 -8.26 6.03
N TYR A 239 -18.60 -8.69 5.86
CA TYR A 239 -17.40 -8.03 6.37
C TYR A 239 -16.35 -7.93 5.26
N ALA A 240 -15.78 -6.74 5.07
CA ALA A 240 -14.67 -6.53 4.14
C ALA A 240 -13.82 -5.32 4.55
N VAL A 241 -12.59 -5.29 4.08
CA VAL A 241 -11.71 -4.11 4.05
C VAL A 241 -11.48 -3.77 2.59
N PHE A 242 -12.06 -2.67 2.15
CA PHE A 242 -11.91 -2.18 0.78
C PHE A 242 -10.79 -1.12 0.75
N ALA A 243 -9.61 -1.53 0.29
CA ALA A 243 -8.41 -0.71 0.32
C ALA A 243 -8.14 -0.11 -1.05
N PHE A 244 -8.11 1.23 -1.12
CA PHE A 244 -7.65 1.98 -2.29
C PHE A 244 -6.19 2.37 -2.09
N THR A 245 -5.38 2.21 -3.13
CA THR A 245 -4.01 2.75 -3.19
C THR A 245 -3.97 3.93 -4.13
N ILE A 246 -3.54 5.08 -3.63
CA ILE A 246 -3.48 6.31 -4.40
C ILE A 246 -2.15 7.05 -4.16
N HIS A 247 -1.72 7.77 -5.18
CA HIS A 247 -0.45 8.50 -5.17
C HIS A 247 -0.69 10.00 -5.39
N PRO A 248 -0.09 10.90 -4.59
CA PRO A 248 -0.22 12.35 -4.80
C PRO A 248 0.24 12.81 -6.20
N ASP A 249 1.12 12.05 -6.84
CA ASP A 249 1.57 12.22 -8.23
C ASP A 249 0.42 12.22 -9.21
N VAL A 250 -0.57 11.36 -8.97
CA VAL A 250 -1.75 11.11 -9.78
C VAL A 250 -3.00 11.73 -9.15
N SER A 251 -3.35 11.29 -7.96
CA SER A 251 -4.58 11.68 -7.26
C SER A 251 -4.59 13.14 -6.79
N GLY A 252 -3.42 13.80 -6.73
CA GLY A 252 -3.32 15.24 -6.56
C GLY A 252 -3.72 16.08 -7.78
N ARG A 253 -4.03 15.44 -8.94
CA ARG A 253 -4.46 16.14 -10.15
C ARG A 253 -5.95 16.49 -10.10
N PRO A 254 -6.36 17.67 -10.62
CA PRO A 254 -7.74 18.15 -10.46
C PRO A 254 -8.83 17.19 -10.93
N GLN A 255 -8.61 16.50 -12.07
CA GLN A 255 -9.58 15.56 -12.62
C GLN A 255 -9.74 14.31 -11.74
N VAL A 256 -8.65 13.86 -11.08
CA VAL A 256 -8.68 12.70 -10.17
C VAL A 256 -9.26 13.11 -8.82
N LEU A 257 -8.94 14.29 -8.29
CA LEU A 257 -9.57 14.84 -7.08
C LEU A 257 -11.10 14.94 -7.22
N LEU A 258 -11.59 15.35 -8.39
CA LEU A 258 -13.04 15.38 -8.66
C LEU A 258 -13.64 13.97 -8.70
N MET A 259 -12.90 12.98 -9.21
CA MET A 259 -13.31 11.57 -9.17
C MET A 259 -13.38 11.07 -7.72
N LEU A 260 -12.32 11.25 -6.95
CA LEU A 260 -12.27 10.82 -5.54
C LEU A 260 -13.36 11.49 -4.69
N ASP A 261 -13.63 12.78 -4.91
CA ASP A 261 -14.72 13.48 -4.21
C ASP A 261 -16.10 12.84 -4.45
N ARG A 262 -16.37 12.40 -5.68
CA ARG A 262 -17.61 11.66 -6.00
C ARG A 262 -17.62 10.25 -5.42
N LEU A 263 -16.50 9.55 -5.50
CA LEU A 263 -16.35 8.19 -4.99
C LEU A 263 -16.52 8.14 -3.47
N ILE A 264 -15.87 9.04 -2.73
CA ILE A 264 -15.99 9.12 -1.27
C ILE A 264 -17.46 9.35 -0.89
N ARG A 265 -18.16 10.29 -1.54
CA ARG A 265 -19.58 10.53 -1.28
C ARG A 265 -20.43 9.30 -1.55
N TYR A 266 -20.23 8.66 -2.70
CA TYR A 266 -20.93 7.44 -3.08
C TYR A 266 -20.79 6.33 -2.03
N ILE A 267 -19.56 6.02 -1.64
CA ILE A 267 -19.27 4.97 -0.64
C ILE A 267 -19.88 5.35 0.72
N SER A 268 -19.79 6.61 1.12
CA SER A 268 -20.29 7.09 2.41
C SER A 268 -21.83 7.03 2.55
N GLU A 269 -22.58 6.96 1.45
CA GLU A 269 -24.04 6.82 1.46
C GLU A 269 -24.50 5.40 1.84
N HIS A 270 -23.60 4.41 1.86
CA HIS A 270 -23.93 3.03 2.13
C HIS A 270 -23.91 2.74 3.65
N SER A 271 -24.99 2.18 4.16
CA SER A 271 -25.10 1.84 5.59
C SER A 271 -24.14 0.71 5.98
N GLY A 272 -23.48 0.83 7.14
CA GLY A 272 -22.50 -0.16 7.61
C GLY A 272 -21.12 0.01 6.98
N VAL A 273 -20.89 1.06 6.20
CA VAL A 273 -19.56 1.45 5.72
C VAL A 273 -18.95 2.48 6.66
N THR A 274 -17.67 2.32 6.97
CA THR A 274 -16.90 3.26 7.78
C THR A 274 -15.53 3.51 7.15
N TRP A 275 -15.16 4.79 7.05
CA TRP A 275 -13.79 5.17 6.70
C TRP A 275 -12.88 5.01 7.92
N THR A 276 -11.73 4.38 7.74
CA THR A 276 -10.78 4.10 8.82
C THR A 276 -9.34 4.07 8.29
N THR A 277 -8.36 4.02 9.17
CA THR A 277 -6.96 3.77 8.79
C THR A 277 -6.71 2.27 8.60
N MET A 278 -5.61 1.92 7.93
CA MET A 278 -5.23 0.51 7.76
C MET A 278 -4.82 -0.13 9.09
N GLU A 279 -4.18 0.62 9.98
CA GLU A 279 -3.88 0.16 11.35
C GLU A 279 -5.15 -0.27 12.09
N GLU A 280 -6.19 0.56 12.05
CA GLU A 280 -7.49 0.26 12.69
C GLU A 280 -8.18 -0.95 12.04
N ALA A 281 -8.08 -1.10 10.72
CA ALA A 281 -8.62 -2.25 9.99
C ALA A 281 -7.87 -3.55 10.33
N ALA A 282 -6.54 -3.50 10.40
CA ALA A 282 -5.71 -4.64 10.79
C ALA A 282 -5.96 -5.07 12.24
N ASP A 283 -6.08 -4.12 13.17
CA ASP A 283 -6.42 -4.40 14.57
C ASP A 283 -7.82 -5.00 14.72
N ASP A 284 -8.78 -4.55 13.91
CA ASP A 284 -10.12 -5.15 13.89
C ASP A 284 -10.09 -6.59 13.39
N PHE A 285 -9.37 -6.86 12.31
CA PHE A 285 -9.19 -8.22 11.79
C PHE A 285 -8.55 -9.15 12.85
N ARG A 286 -7.47 -8.72 13.51
CA ARG A 286 -6.82 -9.50 14.58
C ARG A 286 -7.78 -9.87 15.70
N ARG A 287 -8.66 -8.95 16.11
CA ARG A 287 -9.68 -9.23 17.14
C ARG A 287 -10.70 -10.26 16.67
N ARG A 288 -11.08 -10.24 15.39
CA ARG A 288 -12.07 -11.17 14.81
C ARG A 288 -11.50 -12.55 14.53
N ARG A 289 -10.25 -12.58 14.07
CA ARG A 289 -9.56 -13.82 13.69
C ARG A 289 -8.14 -13.83 14.30
N PRO A 290 -8.01 -14.11 15.60
CA PRO A 290 -6.70 -14.25 16.21
C PRO A 290 -5.91 -15.37 15.53
N LEU A 291 -4.61 -15.14 15.31
CA LEU A 291 -3.72 -16.16 14.74
C LEU A 291 -3.73 -17.39 15.65
N GLN A 292 -4.04 -18.53 15.08
CA GLN A 292 -3.97 -19.80 15.82
C GLN A 292 -2.51 -20.23 15.89
N THR A 293 -1.89 -20.04 17.04
CA THR A 293 -0.58 -20.65 17.31
C THR A 293 -0.78 -22.17 17.29
N ALA A 294 0.02 -22.86 16.43
CA ALA A 294 0.03 -24.32 16.46
C ALA A 294 0.24 -24.79 17.92
N PRO A 295 -0.50 -25.83 18.40
CA PRO A 295 -0.28 -26.35 19.72
C PRO A 295 1.20 -26.75 19.84
N SER A 296 1.89 -26.21 20.86
CA SER A 296 3.25 -26.60 21.18
C SER A 296 3.24 -28.12 21.37
N THR A 297 3.87 -28.85 20.44
CA THR A 297 4.10 -30.28 20.61
C THR A 297 4.87 -30.44 21.92
N PRO A 298 4.36 -31.17 22.92
CA PRO A 298 5.14 -31.43 24.13
C PRO A 298 6.39 -32.19 23.77
N ALA A 299 7.54 -31.72 24.30
CA ALA A 299 8.88 -32.28 24.12
C ALA A 299 8.98 -33.72 24.68
#